data_ae7971006b81021aec082126cc410bb4
#
_entry.id   ae7971006b81021aec082126cc410bb4
#
_cell.length_a   1.000
_cell.length_b   1.000
_cell.length_c   1.000
_cell.angle_alpha   90.00
_cell.angle_beta   90.00
_cell.angle_gamma   90.00
#
_symmetry.space_group_name_H-M   'P 1'
#
loop_
_entity.id
_entity.type
_entity.pdbx_description
1 polymer ?
#
loop_
_entity_poly.entity_id
_entity_poly.type
_entity_poly.pdbx_seq_one_letter_code
_entity_poly.pdbx_strand_id
1 'polypeptide(L)' 'MSRKKAKPVWERAYKGHVLWQGRQKLGKVTLAGEGGYTWEAAGRAGASDDLAKAKKAVELAVAMGDKQLDLFR' A
#
# COMPACT_ATOMS: atom_id res chain seq x y z
N MET A 1 -12.94 -10.58 21.70
CA MET A 1 -12.52 -10.95 21.31
C MET A 1 -11.84 -10.45 20.53
N SER A 2 -11.30 -10.42 20.51
CA SER A 2 -10.60 -9.88 19.86
C SER A 2 -10.18 -10.37 18.82
N ARG A 3 -10.27 -10.15 17.86
CA ARG A 3 -9.85 -10.69 16.92
C ARG A 3 -8.70 -10.00 16.55
N LYS A 4 -7.74 -10.49 16.36
CA LYS A 4 -6.66 -9.96 15.89
C LYS A 4 -6.76 -9.67 14.52
N LYS A 5 -6.61 -8.50 13.95
CA LYS A 5 -6.56 -8.25 12.57
C LYS A 5 -5.28 -8.74 12.03
N ALA A 6 -5.25 -9.24 10.84
CA ALA A 6 -4.04 -9.66 10.19
C ALA A 6 -3.16 -8.44 9.97
N LYS A 7 -1.86 -8.59 10.11
CA LYS A 7 -0.95 -7.50 9.85
C LYS A 7 -0.70 -7.38 8.37
N PRO A 8 -0.51 -6.15 7.87
CA PRO A 8 -0.23 -5.98 6.45
C PRO A 8 1.09 -6.66 6.10
N VAL A 9 1.11 -7.32 4.98
CA VAL A 9 2.29 -8.06 4.53
C VAL A 9 2.54 -7.73 3.07
N TRP A 10 3.79 -7.46 2.73
CA TRP A 10 4.17 -7.22 1.35
C TRP A 10 4.45 -8.53 0.65
N GLU A 11 3.91 -8.66 -0.54
CA GLU A 11 4.12 -9.84 -1.34
C GLU A 11 4.73 -9.42 -2.66
N ARG A 12 5.72 -10.16 -3.13
CA ARG A 12 6.33 -9.86 -4.39
C ARG A 12 5.40 -10.25 -5.50
N ALA A 13 5.23 -9.39 -6.46
CA ALA A 13 4.37 -9.65 -7.60
C ALA A 13 5.12 -9.35 -8.87
N TYR A 14 4.50 -9.64 -10.00
CA TYR A 14 5.12 -9.41 -11.28
C TYR A 14 5.42 -7.92 -11.42
N LYS A 15 6.68 -7.59 -11.58
CA LYS A 15 7.12 -6.21 -11.74
C LYS A 15 6.76 -5.30 -10.58
N GLY A 16 6.65 -5.84 -9.39
CA GLY A 16 6.35 -4.96 -8.27
C GLY A 16 6.03 -5.70 -7.01
N HIS A 17 5.25 -5.08 -6.17
CA HIS A 17 4.89 -5.63 -4.87
C HIS A 17 3.46 -5.24 -4.55
N VAL A 18 2.80 -6.08 -3.78
CA VAL A 18 1.42 -5.83 -3.38
C VAL A 18 1.35 -5.94 -1.86
N LEU A 19 0.62 -5.03 -1.24
CA LEU A 19 0.43 -5.05 0.20
C LEU A 19 -0.92 -5.69 0.49
N TRP A 20 -0.89 -6.76 1.26
CA TRP A 20 -2.08 -7.50 1.62
C TRP A 20 -2.34 -7.43 3.11
N GLN A 21 -3.59 -7.45 3.48
CA GLN A 21 -3.96 -7.63 4.86
C GLN A 21 -5.00 -8.73 4.86
N GLY A 22 -4.59 -9.92 5.22
CA GLY A 22 -5.44 -11.08 5.08
C GLY A 22 -5.69 -11.32 3.61
N ARG A 23 -6.92 -11.26 3.18
CA ARG A 23 -7.27 -11.44 1.79
C ARG A 23 -7.54 -10.14 1.07
N GLN A 24 -7.33 -9.04 1.75
CA GLN A 24 -7.65 -7.77 1.17
C GLN A 24 -6.40 -7.10 0.65
N LYS A 25 -6.46 -6.63 -0.59
CA LYS A 25 -5.35 -5.92 -1.18
C LYS A 25 -5.45 -4.47 -0.76
N LEU A 26 -4.43 -3.99 -0.09
CA LEU A 26 -4.43 -2.63 0.41
C LEU A 26 -3.78 -1.65 -0.55
N GLY A 27 -2.80 -2.10 -1.29
CA GLY A 27 -2.13 -1.22 -2.22
C GLY A 27 -1.11 -1.99 -3.02
N LYS A 28 -0.45 -1.31 -3.94
CA LYS A 28 0.56 -1.95 -4.75
C LYS A 28 1.62 -0.96 -5.20
N VAL A 29 2.79 -1.49 -5.49
CA VAL A 29 3.88 -0.73 -6.06
C VAL A 29 4.28 -1.44 -7.34
N THR A 30 4.46 -0.69 -8.42
CA THR A 30 4.81 -1.26 -9.72
C THR A 30 6.08 -0.61 -10.22
N LEU A 31 6.96 -1.40 -10.80
CA LEU A 31 8.18 -0.89 -11.37
C LEU A 31 7.85 -0.10 -12.64
N ALA A 32 8.28 1.14 -12.68
CA ALA A 32 8.08 1.96 -13.86
C ALA A 32 9.21 1.70 -14.83
N GLY A 33 8.99 2.01 -16.08
CA GLY A 33 9.96 1.68 -17.10
C GLY A 33 11.26 2.44 -17.03
N GLU A 34 11.33 3.46 -16.22
CA GLU A 34 12.53 4.27 -16.16
C GLU A 34 13.27 4.13 -14.85
N GLY A 35 13.12 3.01 -14.21
CA GLY A 35 13.84 2.78 -12.98
C GLY A 35 13.17 3.31 -11.73
N GLY A 36 12.05 3.96 -11.87
CA GLY A 36 11.32 4.42 -10.72
C GLY A 36 10.19 3.47 -10.39
N TYR A 37 9.32 3.88 -9.49
CA TYR A 37 8.19 3.07 -9.06
C TYR A 37 6.94 3.91 -8.99
N THR A 38 5.80 3.32 -9.33
CA THR A 38 4.53 3.97 -9.13
C THR A 38 3.78 3.18 -8.07
N TRP A 39 2.90 3.84 -7.35
CA TRP A 39 2.16 3.16 -6.29
C TRP A 39 0.72 3.64 -6.26
N GLU A 40 -0.13 2.77 -5.73
CA GLU A 40 -1.54 3.07 -5.58
C GLU A 40 -2.00 2.50 -4.26
N ALA A 41 -2.79 3.24 -3.51
CA ALA A 41 -3.33 2.74 -2.26
C ALA A 41 -4.40 3.69 -1.76
N ALA A 42 -5.50 3.15 -1.27
CA ALA A 42 -6.54 3.92 -0.61
C ALA A 42 -7.02 5.11 -1.44
N GLY A 43 -7.17 4.90 -2.73
CA GLY A 43 -7.66 5.96 -3.60
C GLY A 43 -6.63 7.00 -3.97
N ARG A 44 -5.39 6.78 -3.60
CA ARG A 44 -4.30 7.70 -3.92
C ARG A 44 -3.27 7.00 -4.79
N ALA A 45 -2.50 7.79 -5.49
CA ALA A 45 -1.46 7.24 -6.34
C ALA A 45 -0.31 8.22 -6.40
N GLY A 46 0.86 7.70 -6.70
CA GLY A 46 2.03 8.55 -6.80
C GLY A 46 3.20 7.80 -7.39
N ALA A 47 4.35 8.43 -7.36
CA ALA A 47 5.56 7.84 -7.90
C ALA A 47 6.74 8.14 -7.00
N SER A 48 7.70 7.25 -7.01
CA SER A 48 8.93 7.43 -6.23
C SER A 48 10.08 6.86 -7.01
N ASP A 49 11.28 7.32 -6.70
CA ASP A 49 12.44 6.79 -7.39
C ASP A 49 13.11 5.68 -6.58
N ASP A 50 12.50 5.26 -5.48
CA ASP A 50 13.08 4.28 -4.60
C ASP A 50 11.98 3.34 -4.13
N LEU A 51 12.25 2.05 -4.14
CA LEU A 51 11.26 1.06 -3.72
C LEU A 51 10.85 1.26 -2.26
N ALA A 52 11.79 1.52 -1.39
CA ALA A 52 11.48 1.71 0.01
C ALA A 52 10.56 2.91 0.20
N LYS A 53 10.80 3.97 -0.53
CA LYS A 53 9.94 5.15 -0.43
C LYS A 53 8.55 4.87 -0.97
N ALA A 54 8.47 4.11 -2.06
CA ALA A 54 7.17 3.78 -2.63
C ALA A 54 6.36 2.93 -1.65
N LYS A 55 7.00 1.95 -1.03
CA LYS A 55 6.30 1.12 -0.06
C LYS A 55 5.83 1.94 1.13
N LYS A 56 6.66 2.85 1.59
CA LYS A 56 6.30 3.67 2.71
C LYS A 56 5.13 4.58 2.35
N ALA A 57 5.10 5.09 1.13
CA ALA A 57 4.00 5.92 0.68
C ALA A 57 2.69 5.14 0.68
N VAL A 58 2.73 3.87 0.26
CA VAL A 58 1.55 3.03 0.27
C VAL A 58 1.07 2.84 1.71
N GLU A 59 1.99 2.51 2.60
CA GLU A 59 1.61 2.28 3.99
C GLU A 59 1.00 3.52 4.61
N LEU A 60 1.56 4.66 4.30
CA LEU A 60 1.05 5.91 4.82
C LEU A 60 -0.34 6.21 4.26
N ALA A 61 -0.53 5.99 2.97
CA ALA A 61 -1.83 6.23 2.35
C ALA A 61 -2.90 5.34 2.95
N VAL A 62 -2.56 4.08 3.21
CA VAL A 62 -3.50 3.16 3.82
C VAL A 62 -3.86 3.62 5.23
N ALA A 63 -2.88 4.06 5.99
CA ALA A 63 -3.13 4.51 7.35
C ALA A 63 -4.01 5.75 7.35
N MET A 64 -3.76 6.65 6.43
CA MET A 64 -4.55 7.87 6.37
C MET A 64 -5.95 7.59 5.88
N GLY A 65 -6.10 6.63 4.99
CA GLY A 65 -7.42 6.25 4.52
C GLY A 65 -8.26 5.69 5.65
N ASP A 66 -7.65 4.85 6.48
CA ASP A 66 -8.36 4.30 7.62
C ASP A 66 -8.82 5.39 8.57
N LYS A 67 -7.96 6.34 8.82
CA LYS A 67 -8.33 7.42 9.71
C LYS A 67 -9.44 8.24 9.15
N GLN A 68 -9.43 8.45 7.86
CA GLN A 68 -10.49 9.21 7.25
C GLN A 68 -11.82 8.52 7.40
N LEU A 69 -11.84 7.22 7.23
CA LEU A 69 -13.07 6.49 7.40
C LEU A 69 -13.60 6.63 8.81
N ASP A 70 -12.72 6.61 9.77
CA ASP A 70 -13.12 6.79 11.14
C ASP A 70 -13.76 8.13 11.38
N LEU A 71 -13.23 9.14 10.78
CA LEU A 71 -13.76 10.46 10.99
C LEU A 71 -15.19 10.61 10.52
N PHE A 72 -15.54 9.84 9.52
CA PHE A 72 -16.88 9.93 9.01
C PHE A 72 -17.87 9.09 9.76
N ARG A 73 -17.42 8.33 10.72
CA ARG A 73 -18.35 7.53 11.46
C ARG A 73 -18.83 8.28 12.63
#